data_036870a9c970c67ea0ff633d6ef246f2
#
_entry.id   036870a9c970c67ea0ff633d6ef246f2
#
_cell.length_a   1.000
_cell.length_b   1.000
_cell.length_c   1.000
_cell.angle_alpha   90.00
_cell.angle_beta   90.00
_cell.angle_gamma   90.00
#
_symmetry.space_group_name_H-M   'P 1'
#
loop_
_entity.id
_entity.type
_entity.pdbx_description
1 polymer ?
#
loop_
_entity_poly.entity_id
_entity_poly.type
_entity_poly.pdbx_seq_one_letter_code
_entity_poly.pdbx_strand_id
1 'polypeptide(L)'
;MEIYKIISITFTVIFFLNMIFIVSVSACKDIVACGDATSGDYNILLKVRDPSRRGLQVLCIVPEGYEYSYHHPWTGKSMSFTTDHKFIGVATQDDVIPSIVKAGMTLTDAGLAFGDSDTNSGWNNPTRFSWDDFDWIRYACQKADAEDEAVELLTKDVVKKMHASGVSENLFVVGPNKGFVVEGDAFHYEVEEIVDGVVVRHNYPVMLWDTQYFKTRPISKSFDTVVEKSVRKMGVIRLGSLYGIKVTDIGDDYVNVRPVGIVHILKSKSIGVVTKIQLGERISVGKFSVKLVEIKDGKAKLSVCNIYKAWEYELMNHIQSRYGSITVYDMMNWSRLSSEDLDGLRGMSQSNVEFEAVAVYKIPKQNYKELSIGWFSPNNARSSIYVPFHVCNTDIFDPYENGDAAQISLDLLHVYDDLSNKFSKTEAVFFNEIDSMEQVSFDLLKDDKDVSEFLTIIDSGMQRQAYYTEEVWMEASKHPKKQEIIEALTSLWDNNYLSSLDRMQKAITSLKDISESKNIIEKIEDITLDICKSRVDAATIIGKQSPNAEKYYKEGSKLIRQEEYESGFEQIEKAFTECTMLMEGQTIEKPCTVSKENDGTNTLLILMVIIFVIIVLIGLFFKKKD
;
A
#
# COMPACT_ATOMS: atom_id res chain seq x y z
N MET A 1 57.34 -15.44 10.16
CA MET A 1 56.76 -15.65 8.81
C MET A 1 55.40 -16.37 8.85
N GLU A 2 55.19 -17.34 9.72
CA GLU A 2 53.88 -18.02 9.85
C GLU A 2 52.75 -17.17 10.43
N ILE A 3 53.04 -16.35 11.43
CA ILE A 3 52.04 -15.47 12.04
C ILE A 3 51.45 -14.47 11.03
N TYR A 4 52.27 -13.91 10.14
CA TYR A 4 51.77 -13.01 9.07
C TYR A 4 50.92 -13.75 8.04
N LYS A 5 51.15 -15.03 7.78
CA LYS A 5 50.33 -15.86 6.91
C LYS A 5 48.96 -16.14 7.56
N ILE A 6 48.93 -16.43 8.87
CA ILE A 6 47.72 -16.67 9.63
C ILE A 6 46.87 -15.38 9.68
N ILE A 7 47.48 -14.25 10.00
CA ILE A 7 46.79 -12.94 10.02
C ILE A 7 46.25 -12.59 8.64
N SER A 8 47.02 -12.80 7.56
CA SER A 8 46.58 -12.57 6.19
C SER A 8 45.41 -13.48 5.78
N ILE A 9 45.47 -14.76 6.15
CA ILE A 9 44.40 -15.71 5.87
C ILE A 9 43.15 -15.37 6.66
N THR A 10 43.29 -15.02 7.95
CA THR A 10 42.14 -14.62 8.78
C THR A 10 41.48 -13.34 8.27
N PHE A 11 42.25 -12.34 7.85
CA PHE A 11 41.74 -11.13 7.24
C PHE A 11 41.05 -11.42 5.90
N THR A 12 41.59 -12.31 5.10
CA THR A 12 41.03 -12.71 3.82
C THR A 12 39.71 -13.48 4.03
N VAL A 13 39.65 -14.39 5.01
CA VAL A 13 38.42 -15.13 5.36
C VAL A 13 37.34 -14.22 5.93
N ILE A 14 37.70 -13.29 6.81
CA ILE A 14 36.74 -12.31 7.35
C ILE A 14 36.25 -11.38 6.24
N PHE A 15 37.11 -10.97 5.31
CA PHE A 15 36.74 -10.17 4.16
C PHE A 15 35.83 -10.92 3.18
N PHE A 16 36.10 -12.22 2.93
CA PHE A 16 35.24 -13.08 2.12
C PHE A 16 33.92 -13.42 2.80
N LEU A 17 33.89 -13.65 4.10
CA LEU A 17 32.66 -13.86 4.87
C LEU A 17 31.74 -12.61 4.84
N ASN A 18 32.30 -11.40 4.87
CA ASN A 18 31.51 -10.18 4.67
C ASN A 18 31.06 -9.94 3.23
N MET A 19 31.61 -10.64 2.24
CA MET A 19 31.15 -10.58 0.83
C MET A 19 30.06 -11.61 0.50
N ILE A 20 29.88 -12.65 1.30
CA ILE A 20 28.90 -13.74 1.04
C ILE A 20 27.50 -13.35 1.52
N PHE A 21 27.36 -12.39 2.42
CA PHE A 21 26.08 -11.79 2.69
C PHE A 21 25.77 -10.73 1.62
N ILE A 22 25.36 -11.18 0.43
CA ILE A 22 24.41 -10.41 -0.38
C ILE A 22 23.09 -10.51 0.40
N VAL A 23 22.96 -9.67 1.41
CA VAL A 23 21.66 -9.31 1.92
C VAL A 23 20.95 -8.72 0.69
N SER A 24 19.92 -9.38 0.21
CA SER A 24 18.96 -8.73 -0.67
C SER A 24 18.52 -7.50 0.11
N VAL A 25 18.97 -6.34 -0.29
CA VAL A 25 18.58 -5.08 0.36
C VAL A 25 17.08 -4.99 0.12
N SER A 26 16.33 -5.28 1.15
CA SER A 26 14.93 -4.95 1.30
C SER A 26 14.80 -3.48 0.91
N ALA A 27 13.81 -3.11 0.13
CA ALA A 27 13.80 -1.79 -0.48
C ALA A 27 12.40 -1.19 -0.37
N CYS A 28 12.23 -0.29 0.61
CA CYS A 28 11.04 0.56 0.73
C CYS A 28 10.79 1.37 -0.55
N LYS A 29 9.54 1.70 -0.83
CA LYS A 29 9.12 2.47 -2.00
C LYS A 29 7.96 3.36 -1.60
N ASP A 30 8.05 4.62 -2.02
CA ASP A 30 7.11 5.65 -1.60
C ASP A 30 6.66 6.48 -2.79
N ILE A 31 5.38 6.85 -2.81
CA ILE A 31 4.79 7.77 -3.78
C ILE A 31 4.01 8.83 -3.02
N VAL A 32 4.35 10.09 -3.25
CA VAL A 32 3.59 11.24 -2.78
C VAL A 32 2.90 11.88 -3.97
N ALA A 33 1.59 12.14 -3.87
CA ALA A 33 0.82 12.88 -4.88
C ALA A 33 0.06 14.02 -4.20
N CYS A 34 0.31 15.25 -4.62
CA CYS A 34 -0.27 16.46 -4.05
C CYS A 34 -0.88 17.36 -5.12
N GLY A 35 -1.83 18.19 -4.69
CA GLY A 35 -2.41 19.26 -5.48
C GLY A 35 -3.04 18.78 -6.77
N ASP A 36 -2.58 19.32 -7.89
CA ASP A 36 -3.10 19.03 -9.23
C ASP A 36 -2.72 17.65 -9.79
N ALA A 37 -1.91 16.87 -9.07
CA ALA A 37 -1.68 15.46 -9.41
C ALA A 37 -2.90 14.58 -9.10
N THR A 38 -3.70 14.95 -8.10
CA THR A 38 -4.97 14.33 -7.71
C THR A 38 -6.16 15.11 -8.29
N SER A 39 -7.35 15.01 -7.69
CA SER A 39 -8.48 15.90 -8.00
C SER A 39 -8.30 17.33 -7.43
N GLY A 40 -7.26 17.54 -6.60
CA GLY A 40 -7.02 18.78 -5.88
C GLY A 40 -7.69 18.88 -4.50
N ASP A 41 -8.59 17.97 -4.15
CA ASP A 41 -9.34 18.00 -2.89
C ASP A 41 -8.66 17.22 -1.75
N TYR A 42 -7.62 16.48 -2.06
CA TYR A 42 -6.84 15.67 -1.11
C TYR A 42 -5.40 15.47 -1.58
N ASN A 43 -4.55 15.05 -0.68
CA ASN A 43 -3.20 14.58 -0.96
C ASN A 43 -3.07 13.10 -0.56
N ILE A 44 -2.12 12.38 -1.17
CA ILE A 44 -1.94 10.94 -0.96
C ILE A 44 -0.48 10.60 -0.68
N LEU A 45 -0.26 9.70 0.27
CA LEU A 45 1.01 9.01 0.49
C LEU A 45 0.79 7.50 0.32
N LEU A 46 1.51 6.87 -0.60
CA LEU A 46 1.69 5.42 -0.65
C LEU A 46 3.04 5.08 -0.01
N LYS A 47 3.05 4.14 0.91
CA LYS A 47 4.24 3.54 1.49
C LYS A 47 4.20 2.02 1.34
N VAL A 48 5.18 1.46 0.64
CA VAL A 48 5.49 0.02 0.61
C VAL A 48 6.72 -0.20 1.49
N ARG A 49 6.53 -0.90 2.60
CA ARG A 49 7.58 -1.21 3.56
C ARG A 49 8.12 -2.61 3.34
N ASP A 50 9.40 -2.70 3.02
CA ASP A 50 10.16 -3.95 3.05
C ASP A 50 10.91 -4.02 4.40
N PRO A 51 10.45 -4.77 5.41
CA PRO A 51 11.05 -4.71 6.73
C PRO A 51 12.45 -5.29 6.75
N SER A 52 13.33 -4.66 7.51
CA SER A 52 14.71 -5.13 7.74
C SER A 52 14.78 -6.34 8.68
N ARG A 53 13.71 -6.61 9.42
CA ARG A 53 13.57 -7.72 10.37
C ARG A 53 12.25 -8.47 10.16
N ARG A 54 12.24 -9.75 10.55
CA ARG A 54 11.03 -10.55 10.53
C ARG A 54 10.09 -10.13 11.66
N GLY A 55 8.80 -10.13 11.39
CA GLY A 55 7.75 -9.85 12.36
C GLY A 55 6.46 -9.44 11.67
N LEU A 56 5.34 -9.93 12.19
CA LEU A 56 4.02 -9.60 11.66
C LEU A 56 3.78 -8.10 11.78
N GLN A 57 3.17 -7.52 10.75
CA GLN A 57 2.85 -6.11 10.71
C GLN A 57 1.42 -5.89 11.15
N VAL A 58 1.22 -4.96 12.10
CA VAL A 58 -0.05 -4.75 12.79
C VAL A 58 -0.41 -3.27 12.79
N LEU A 59 -1.70 -2.98 12.92
CA LEU A 59 -2.20 -1.64 13.22
C LEU A 59 -2.18 -1.42 14.73
N CYS A 60 -1.91 -0.19 15.16
CA CYS A 60 -2.01 0.21 16.56
C CYS A 60 -2.57 1.63 16.69
N ILE A 61 -3.43 1.85 17.67
CA ILE A 61 -3.94 3.17 18.06
C ILE A 61 -3.14 3.67 19.25
N VAL A 62 -2.57 4.87 19.15
CA VAL A 62 -1.94 5.57 20.24
C VAL A 62 -2.80 6.77 20.59
N PRO A 63 -3.41 6.84 21.78
CA PRO A 63 -4.26 7.95 22.14
C PRO A 63 -3.48 9.23 22.42
N GLU A 64 -4.13 10.37 22.28
CA GLU A 64 -3.69 11.64 22.88
C GLU A 64 -3.49 11.47 24.39
N GLY A 65 -2.49 12.16 24.95
CA GLY A 65 -2.16 12.09 26.39
C GLY A 65 -1.44 10.80 26.83
N TYR A 66 -1.02 9.94 25.90
CA TYR A 66 -0.25 8.75 26.25
C TYR A 66 1.13 9.13 26.77
N GLU A 67 1.44 8.74 28.02
CA GLU A 67 2.72 9.02 28.66
C GLU A 67 3.70 7.84 28.51
N TYR A 68 4.91 8.13 28.07
CA TYR A 68 5.96 7.14 27.97
C TYR A 68 7.35 7.75 28.20
N SER A 69 8.33 6.90 28.48
CA SER A 69 9.73 7.28 28.61
C SER A 69 10.60 6.59 27.57
N TYR A 70 11.55 7.34 27.01
CA TYR A 70 12.51 6.83 26.03
C TYR A 70 13.92 7.34 26.32
N HIS A 71 14.88 7.02 25.48
CA HIS A 71 16.28 7.33 25.72
C HIS A 71 16.74 8.61 25.02
N HIS A 72 17.48 9.43 25.72
CA HIS A 72 18.28 10.47 25.10
C HIS A 72 19.36 9.83 24.19
N PRO A 73 19.43 10.20 22.90
CA PRO A 73 20.20 9.47 21.88
C PRO A 73 21.71 9.42 22.08
N TRP A 74 22.27 10.25 22.96
CA TRP A 74 23.71 10.26 23.28
C TRP A 74 24.01 9.69 24.65
N THR A 75 23.23 10.05 25.64
CA THR A 75 23.56 9.76 27.05
C THR A 75 22.84 8.55 27.60
N GLY A 76 21.77 8.09 26.93
CA GLY A 76 20.90 7.03 27.42
C GLY A 76 20.06 7.40 28.64
N LYS A 77 20.09 8.68 29.08
CA LYS A 77 19.22 9.14 30.17
C LYS A 77 17.77 9.09 29.73
N SER A 78 16.87 8.80 30.69
CA SER A 78 15.44 8.82 30.42
C SER A 78 14.97 10.21 29.98
N MET A 79 14.13 10.23 28.96
CA MET A 79 13.35 11.37 28.48
C MET A 79 11.89 10.98 28.58
N SER A 80 11.06 11.83 29.17
CA SER A 80 9.60 11.61 29.24
C SER A 80 8.91 12.36 28.11
N PHE A 81 7.88 11.72 27.56
CA PHE A 81 7.05 12.23 26.47
C PHE A 81 5.57 12.03 26.81
N THR A 82 4.76 12.93 26.31
CA THR A 82 3.31 12.80 26.25
C THR A 82 2.89 13.06 24.82
N THR A 83 1.98 12.28 24.27
CA THR A 83 1.46 12.48 22.92
C THR A 83 0.48 13.64 22.92
N ASP A 84 0.73 14.66 22.11
CA ASP A 84 -0.17 15.78 21.90
C ASP A 84 -1.28 15.42 20.90
N HIS A 85 -1.02 14.42 20.03
CA HIS A 85 -1.93 13.91 19.02
C HIS A 85 -2.17 12.42 19.18
N LYS A 86 -3.41 11.98 18.95
CA LYS A 86 -3.74 10.62 18.64
C LYS A 86 -3.17 10.26 17.27
N PHE A 87 -2.65 9.04 17.12
CA PHE A 87 -2.28 8.52 15.82
C PHE A 87 -2.58 7.02 15.69
N ILE A 88 -2.81 6.60 14.45
CA ILE A 88 -2.91 5.18 14.07
C ILE A 88 -1.71 4.87 13.20
N GLY A 89 -1.02 3.79 13.49
CA GLY A 89 0.20 3.44 12.77
C GLY A 89 0.36 1.96 12.51
N VAL A 90 1.23 1.66 11.54
CA VAL A 90 1.68 0.29 11.25
C VAL A 90 2.99 0.06 11.97
N ALA A 91 3.02 -0.98 12.79
CA ALA A 91 4.17 -1.38 13.58
C ALA A 91 4.46 -2.87 13.42
N THR A 92 5.65 -3.31 13.82
CA THR A 92 5.92 -4.74 13.99
C THR A 92 5.31 -5.20 15.30
N GLN A 93 4.71 -6.37 15.34
CA GLN A 93 3.97 -6.91 16.48
C GLN A 93 4.72 -6.79 17.82
N ASP A 94 6.03 -7.05 17.85
CA ASP A 94 6.84 -6.97 19.08
C ASP A 94 7.19 -5.52 19.49
N ASP A 95 6.90 -4.52 18.65
CA ASP A 95 7.15 -3.11 18.92
C ASP A 95 5.91 -2.35 19.39
N VAL A 96 4.78 -3.05 19.52
CA VAL A 96 3.54 -2.44 20.01
C VAL A 96 3.47 -2.46 21.53
N ILE A 97 2.58 -1.63 22.05
CA ILE A 97 2.26 -1.44 23.46
C ILE A 97 2.47 -2.73 24.31
N PRO A 98 2.97 -2.63 25.62
CA PRO A 98 2.81 -1.40 26.45
C PRO A 98 4.05 -0.50 26.53
N SER A 99 5.18 -0.85 26.02
CA SER A 99 6.41 -0.10 26.35
C SER A 99 6.72 1.05 25.41
N ILE A 100 6.56 0.87 24.09
CA ILE A 100 6.82 1.91 23.08
C ILE A 100 6.04 1.58 21.82
N VAL A 101 5.40 2.57 21.23
CA VAL A 101 4.83 2.45 19.91
C VAL A 101 5.86 2.93 18.89
N LYS A 102 6.41 2.00 18.14
CA LYS A 102 7.28 2.25 17.00
C LYS A 102 6.50 2.00 15.72
N ALA A 103 5.82 3.02 15.25
CA ALA A 103 5.11 2.95 13.99
C ALA A 103 5.91 3.65 12.89
N GLY A 104 6.29 2.92 11.86
CA GLY A 104 7.04 3.43 10.71
C GLY A 104 6.16 4.07 9.64
N MET A 105 4.84 3.86 9.74
CA MET A 105 3.84 4.45 8.85
C MET A 105 2.69 4.89 9.74
N THR A 106 2.39 6.19 9.79
CA THR A 106 1.42 6.74 10.73
C THR A 106 0.47 7.73 10.07
N LEU A 107 -0.72 7.85 10.64
CA LEU A 107 -1.71 8.87 10.36
C LEU A 107 -2.16 9.50 11.66
N THR A 108 -2.06 10.82 11.79
CA THR A 108 -2.39 11.56 13.02
C THR A 108 -3.73 12.29 12.90
N ASP A 109 -4.36 12.62 14.02
CA ASP A 109 -5.58 13.43 14.08
C ASP A 109 -5.33 14.91 13.72
N ALA A 110 -4.08 15.33 13.57
CA ALA A 110 -3.73 16.58 12.90
C ALA A 110 -3.85 16.48 11.36
N GLY A 111 -4.25 15.32 10.81
CA GLY A 111 -4.33 15.08 9.36
C GLY A 111 -2.96 14.97 8.70
N LEU A 112 -1.97 14.42 9.39
CA LEU A 112 -0.62 14.22 8.86
C LEU A 112 -0.33 12.73 8.69
N ALA A 113 0.10 12.34 7.49
CA ALA A 113 0.62 11.01 7.20
C ALA A 113 2.15 11.02 7.15
N PHE A 114 2.77 9.98 7.71
CA PHE A 114 4.21 9.80 7.75
C PHE A 114 4.63 8.46 7.15
N GLY A 115 5.79 8.45 6.53
CA GLY A 115 6.47 7.25 6.01
C GLY A 115 7.97 7.47 5.92
N ASP A 116 8.70 6.42 5.52
CA ASP A 116 10.17 6.43 5.47
C ASP A 116 10.70 5.55 4.34
N SER A 117 11.94 5.75 3.95
CA SER A 117 12.74 4.77 3.22
C SER A 117 14.22 4.93 3.53
N ASP A 118 14.82 3.82 3.98
CA ASP A 118 16.25 3.76 4.34
C ASP A 118 17.14 4.29 3.22
N THR A 119 18.08 5.16 3.54
CA THR A 119 19.18 5.55 2.67
C THR A 119 20.52 5.06 3.22
N ASN A 120 21.62 5.50 2.67
CA ASN A 120 22.96 5.11 3.14
C ASN A 120 23.82 6.34 3.45
N SER A 121 24.13 6.54 4.72
CA SER A 121 25.11 7.52 5.16
C SER A 121 26.12 6.92 6.16
N GLY A 122 27.28 7.53 6.25
CA GLY A 122 28.24 7.24 7.33
C GLY A 122 28.17 8.27 8.45
N TRP A 123 27.27 9.23 8.35
CA TRP A 123 27.07 10.32 9.30
C TRP A 123 25.92 10.03 10.28
N ASN A 124 25.87 8.78 10.79
CA ASN A 124 24.85 8.34 11.73
C ASN A 124 25.36 8.47 13.17
N ASN A 125 24.47 8.62 14.13
CA ASN A 125 24.80 8.60 15.54
C ASN A 125 25.33 7.20 15.92
N PRO A 126 26.57 7.09 16.39
CA PRO A 126 27.22 5.80 16.64
C PRO A 126 26.87 5.19 17.99
N THR A 127 26.04 5.84 18.80
CA THR A 127 25.74 5.35 20.15
C THR A 127 24.69 4.22 20.09
N ARG A 128 24.70 3.37 21.11
CA ARG A 128 23.66 2.33 21.25
C ARG A 128 22.29 2.88 21.63
N PHE A 129 22.18 4.17 21.88
CA PHE A 129 20.95 4.88 22.23
C PHE A 129 20.43 5.73 21.07
N SER A 130 21.09 5.66 19.91
CA SER A 130 20.62 6.34 18.71
C SER A 130 19.20 5.91 18.36
N TRP A 131 18.48 6.83 17.80
CA TRP A 131 17.12 6.61 17.36
C TRP A 131 17.10 5.94 15.98
N ASP A 132 16.17 5.01 15.77
CA ASP A 132 15.89 4.46 14.45
C ASP A 132 14.89 5.36 13.68
N ASP A 133 14.51 4.95 12.49
CA ASP A 133 13.51 5.59 11.62
C ASP A 133 12.17 5.80 12.34
N PHE A 134 11.70 4.78 13.06
CA PHE A 134 10.43 4.82 13.79
C PHE A 134 10.44 5.76 14.99
N ASP A 135 11.54 5.82 15.71
CA ASP A 135 11.74 6.79 16.78
C ASP A 135 11.73 8.22 16.24
N TRP A 136 12.31 8.41 15.07
CA TRP A 136 12.37 9.70 14.39
C TRP A 136 10.98 10.15 13.96
N ILE A 137 10.23 9.30 13.25
CA ILE A 137 8.83 9.57 12.85
C ILE A 137 7.95 9.81 14.07
N ARG A 138 8.02 8.95 15.09
CA ARG A 138 7.22 9.09 16.30
C ARG A 138 7.42 10.45 16.97
N TYR A 139 8.65 10.95 17.03
CA TYR A 139 8.93 12.25 17.65
C TYR A 139 8.18 13.41 16.98
N ALA A 140 7.99 13.35 15.68
CA ALA A 140 7.24 14.34 14.93
C ALA A 140 5.72 14.07 14.96
N CYS A 141 5.27 12.85 14.66
CA CYS A 141 3.84 12.53 14.51
C CYS A 141 3.03 12.73 15.79
N GLN A 142 3.65 12.55 16.96
CA GLN A 142 2.97 12.74 18.25
C GLN A 142 2.79 14.20 18.66
N LYS A 143 3.35 15.17 17.93
CA LYS A 143 3.43 16.57 18.35
C LYS A 143 3.01 17.59 17.31
N ALA A 144 3.18 17.27 16.02
CA ALA A 144 3.03 18.26 14.96
C ALA A 144 1.55 18.57 14.67
N ASP A 145 1.19 19.83 14.73
CA ASP A 145 -0.13 20.35 14.33
C ASP A 145 -0.25 20.57 12.81
N ALA A 146 0.87 20.69 12.10
CA ALA A 146 0.92 20.99 10.66
C ALA A 146 2.19 20.45 9.99
N GLU A 147 2.16 20.40 8.65
CA GLU A 147 3.25 19.85 7.83
C GLU A 147 4.60 20.54 8.09
N ASP A 148 4.61 21.88 8.16
CA ASP A 148 5.85 22.65 8.40
C ASP A 148 6.42 22.38 9.79
N GLU A 149 5.59 22.25 10.80
CA GLU A 149 6.01 21.91 12.15
C GLU A 149 6.59 20.49 12.21
N ALA A 150 5.94 19.52 11.55
CA ALA A 150 6.47 18.16 11.42
C ALA A 150 7.89 18.17 10.82
N VAL A 151 8.11 18.94 9.75
CA VAL A 151 9.43 19.10 9.12
C VAL A 151 10.42 19.75 10.08
N GLU A 152 10.03 20.76 10.86
CA GLU A 152 10.90 21.38 11.86
C GLU A 152 11.32 20.39 12.95
N LEU A 153 10.40 19.58 13.45
CA LEU A 153 10.68 18.53 14.43
C LEU A 153 11.66 17.49 13.85
N LEU A 154 11.38 17.00 12.63
CA LEU A 154 12.25 16.03 11.96
C LEU A 154 13.66 16.57 11.67
N THR A 155 13.81 17.85 11.40
CA THR A 155 15.08 18.45 10.96
C THR A 155 15.79 19.25 12.04
N LYS A 156 15.17 20.33 12.51
CA LYS A 156 15.79 21.25 13.48
C LYS A 156 16.00 20.59 14.84
N ASP A 157 15.04 19.77 15.28
CA ASP A 157 15.12 19.12 16.58
C ASP A 157 15.93 17.82 16.50
N VAL A 158 15.48 16.85 15.69
CA VAL A 158 16.13 15.53 15.66
C VAL A 158 17.53 15.60 15.06
N VAL A 159 17.73 16.29 13.92
CA VAL A 159 19.03 16.36 13.26
C VAL A 159 19.91 17.44 13.91
N LYS A 160 19.52 18.71 13.93
CA LYS A 160 20.42 19.82 14.31
C LYS A 160 20.65 19.94 15.82
N LYS A 161 19.62 19.74 16.66
CA LYS A 161 19.76 19.87 18.11
C LYS A 161 20.24 18.57 18.76
N MET A 162 19.64 17.44 18.37
CA MET A 162 19.87 16.17 19.05
C MET A 162 20.88 15.26 18.35
N HIS A 163 21.12 15.43 17.05
CA HIS A 163 21.91 14.47 16.26
C HIS A 163 21.51 13.02 16.57
N ALA A 164 20.20 12.76 16.56
CA ALA A 164 19.65 11.60 17.23
C ALA A 164 19.74 10.31 16.39
N SER A 165 19.67 10.43 15.07
CA SER A 165 19.44 9.28 14.22
C SER A 165 20.66 8.36 14.10
N GLY A 166 20.43 7.06 14.33
CA GLY A 166 21.38 5.97 14.05
C GLY A 166 21.32 5.45 12.62
N VAL A 167 20.36 5.95 11.83
CA VAL A 167 20.07 5.58 10.44
C VAL A 167 20.09 6.81 9.53
N SER A 168 19.96 6.63 8.25
CA SER A 168 19.78 7.70 7.28
C SER A 168 18.55 7.39 6.42
N GLU A 169 17.71 8.40 6.19
CA GLU A 169 16.35 8.20 5.69
C GLU A 169 15.94 9.24 4.64
N ASN A 170 15.01 8.83 3.79
CA ASN A 170 14.00 9.69 3.21
C ASN A 170 12.75 9.59 4.08
N LEU A 171 12.36 10.65 4.75
CA LEU A 171 11.14 10.73 5.54
C LEU A 171 10.09 11.51 4.77
N PHE A 172 8.85 11.06 4.84
CA PHE A 172 7.72 11.66 4.16
C PHE A 172 6.75 12.24 5.17
N VAL A 173 6.27 13.44 4.89
CA VAL A 173 5.19 14.10 5.62
C VAL A 173 4.18 14.56 4.58
N VAL A 174 2.93 14.12 4.69
CA VAL A 174 1.85 14.55 3.79
C VAL A 174 0.67 15.01 4.63
N GLY A 175 0.24 16.23 4.41
CA GLY A 175 -0.89 16.83 5.11
C GLY A 175 -1.93 17.39 4.14
N PRO A 176 -2.93 18.13 4.63
CA PRO A 176 -4.02 18.63 3.80
C PRO A 176 -3.58 19.67 2.76
N ASN A 177 -2.49 20.41 3.02
CA ASN A 177 -2.07 21.50 2.13
C ASN A 177 -0.95 21.10 1.19
N LYS A 178 -0.02 20.25 1.63
CA LYS A 178 1.20 19.89 0.90
C LYS A 178 1.85 18.62 1.43
N GLY A 179 2.85 18.14 0.70
CA GLY A 179 3.73 17.08 1.14
C GLY A 179 5.17 17.54 1.24
N PHE A 180 5.99 16.75 1.92
CA PHE A 180 7.43 16.93 2.02
C PHE A 180 8.18 15.61 1.92
N VAL A 181 9.36 15.68 1.31
CA VAL A 181 10.41 14.68 1.49
C VAL A 181 11.54 15.32 2.28
N VAL A 182 11.90 14.72 3.41
CA VAL A 182 13.05 15.10 4.24
C VAL A 182 14.12 14.04 4.09
N GLU A 183 15.17 14.32 3.36
CA GLU A 183 16.36 13.46 3.34
C GLU A 183 17.27 13.83 4.52
N GLY A 184 17.67 12.85 5.33
CA GLY A 184 18.45 13.13 6.51
C GLY A 184 19.35 12.00 7.02
N ASP A 185 20.31 12.39 7.84
CA ASP A 185 21.13 11.56 8.73
C ASP A 185 21.28 12.28 10.09
N ALA A 186 22.18 11.84 10.97
CA ALA A 186 22.34 12.50 12.27
C ALA A 186 22.84 13.95 12.18
N PHE A 187 23.44 14.38 11.07
CA PHE A 187 24.15 15.67 10.98
C PHE A 187 23.70 16.56 9.82
N HIS A 188 23.10 15.95 8.79
CA HIS A 188 22.71 16.63 7.55
C HIS A 188 21.26 16.38 7.25
N TYR A 189 20.60 17.36 6.66
CA TYR A 189 19.28 17.21 6.07
C TYR A 189 19.08 18.14 4.89
N GLU A 190 18.22 17.73 3.98
CA GLU A 190 17.64 18.54 2.91
C GLU A 190 16.13 18.28 2.84
N VAL A 191 15.37 19.27 2.38
CA VAL A 191 13.91 19.23 2.34
C VAL A 191 13.42 19.58 0.94
N GLU A 192 12.53 18.75 0.41
CA GLU A 192 11.79 19.01 -0.82
C GLU A 192 10.31 19.19 -0.47
N GLU A 193 9.75 20.36 -0.78
CA GLU A 193 8.34 20.68 -0.63
C GLU A 193 7.56 20.28 -1.89
N ILE A 194 6.38 19.68 -1.72
CA ILE A 194 5.52 19.18 -2.79
C ILE A 194 4.15 19.80 -2.60
N VAL A 195 3.89 20.90 -3.31
CA VAL A 195 2.57 21.56 -3.31
C VAL A 195 1.70 20.94 -4.40
N ASP A 196 2.28 20.75 -5.58
CA ASP A 196 1.65 20.15 -6.75
C ASP A 196 2.58 19.12 -7.37
N GLY A 197 2.02 17.99 -7.79
CA GLY A 197 2.76 16.98 -8.52
C GLY A 197 2.95 15.65 -7.80
N VAL A 198 3.81 14.82 -8.38
CA VAL A 198 4.11 13.48 -7.87
C VAL A 198 5.60 13.34 -7.63
N VAL A 199 5.95 12.83 -6.46
CA VAL A 199 7.32 12.44 -6.12
C VAL A 199 7.36 10.95 -5.80
N VAL A 200 8.32 10.27 -6.40
CA VAL A 200 8.60 8.86 -6.17
C VAL A 200 9.95 8.74 -5.50
N ARG A 201 10.05 7.94 -4.44
CA ARG A 201 11.31 7.67 -3.74
C ARG A 201 11.49 6.18 -3.47
N HIS A 202 12.74 5.86 -3.27
CA HIS A 202 13.24 4.54 -2.97
C HIS A 202 14.41 4.68 -1.98
N ASN A 203 15.02 3.61 -1.52
CA ASN A 203 16.21 3.61 -0.63
C ASN A 203 17.45 4.29 -1.26
N TYR A 204 17.31 5.56 -1.61
CA TYR A 204 18.32 6.30 -2.35
C TYR A 204 18.18 7.80 -2.10
N PRO A 205 19.24 8.48 -1.64
CA PRO A 205 19.19 9.92 -1.43
C PRO A 205 19.31 10.63 -2.78
N VAL A 206 18.51 11.65 -2.98
CA VAL A 206 18.54 12.49 -4.18
C VAL A 206 19.21 13.83 -3.89
N MET A 207 18.80 14.49 -2.82
CA MET A 207 19.29 15.81 -2.42
C MET A 207 20.63 15.73 -1.66
N LEU A 208 20.76 14.77 -0.74
CA LEU A 208 21.98 14.55 0.04
C LEU A 208 23.02 13.65 -0.65
N TRP A 209 22.87 13.40 -1.95
CA TRP A 209 23.74 12.50 -2.71
C TRP A 209 25.24 12.81 -2.53
N ASP A 210 25.64 14.07 -2.62
CA ASP A 210 27.04 14.48 -2.55
C ASP A 210 27.58 14.51 -1.10
N THR A 211 26.70 14.52 -0.10
CA THR A 211 27.01 14.61 1.33
C THR A 211 27.05 13.26 2.00
N GLN A 212 26.19 12.34 1.55
CA GLN A 212 26.12 11.01 2.13
C GLN A 212 27.28 10.12 1.74
N TYR A 213 27.59 9.21 2.63
CA TYR A 213 28.83 8.49 2.72
C TYR A 213 29.11 7.54 1.54
N PHE A 214 30.38 7.26 1.37
CA PHE A 214 31.09 6.38 0.44
C PHE A 214 30.39 5.10 -0.07
N LYS A 215 29.44 4.51 0.63
CA LYS A 215 28.71 3.33 0.15
C LYS A 215 27.75 3.66 -1.01
N THR A 216 27.22 4.87 -1.04
CA THR A 216 26.38 5.38 -2.13
C THR A 216 27.17 6.14 -3.17
N ARG A 217 28.21 6.87 -2.78
CA ARG A 217 29.11 7.66 -3.64
C ARG A 217 29.79 6.92 -4.80
N PRO A 218 30.06 5.61 -4.76
CA PRO A 218 30.66 4.95 -5.91
C PRO A 218 29.81 5.00 -7.18
N ILE A 219 28.54 5.31 -7.04
CA ILE A 219 27.68 5.59 -8.18
C ILE A 219 27.59 7.10 -8.28
N SER A 220 28.36 7.72 -9.14
CA SER A 220 28.36 9.17 -9.27
C SER A 220 27.01 9.67 -9.79
N LYS A 221 26.64 10.91 -9.46
CA LYS A 221 25.43 11.59 -9.94
C LYS A 221 25.30 11.57 -11.49
N SER A 222 26.41 11.34 -12.19
CA SER A 222 26.42 11.14 -13.66
C SER A 222 25.71 9.88 -14.15
N PHE A 223 25.25 9.00 -13.27
CA PHE A 223 24.46 7.79 -13.63
C PHE A 223 22.96 7.94 -13.48
N ASP A 224 22.53 9.09 -13.06
CA ASP A 224 21.12 9.46 -13.06
C ASP A 224 20.60 9.65 -14.49
N THR A 225 21.51 9.68 -15.46
CA THR A 225 21.18 9.70 -16.90
C THR A 225 21.39 8.32 -17.52
N VAL A 226 20.47 7.95 -18.40
CA VAL A 226 20.58 6.73 -19.21
C VAL A 226 21.73 6.87 -20.20
N VAL A 227 22.69 5.93 -20.17
CA VAL A 227 23.79 5.86 -21.12
C VAL A 227 23.50 4.74 -22.13
N GLU A 228 23.18 5.12 -23.38
CA GLU A 228 23.11 4.16 -24.48
C GLU A 228 24.43 4.09 -25.23
N LYS A 229 24.99 2.87 -25.36
CA LYS A 229 26.26 2.66 -26.04
C LYS A 229 26.35 1.31 -26.73
N SER A 230 26.81 1.32 -27.98
CA SER A 230 27.17 0.10 -28.71
C SER A 230 28.60 -0.31 -28.40
N VAL A 231 28.79 -1.52 -27.88
CA VAL A 231 30.08 -2.06 -27.47
C VAL A 231 30.33 -3.43 -28.11
N ARG A 232 31.60 -3.69 -28.44
CA ARG A 232 32.06 -5.01 -28.92
C ARG A 232 32.30 -5.95 -27.72
N LYS A 233 32.42 -7.24 -28.02
CA LYS A 233 32.92 -8.22 -27.06
C LYS A 233 34.21 -7.72 -26.39
N MET A 234 34.32 -7.92 -25.08
CA MET A 234 35.36 -7.39 -24.19
C MET A 234 35.36 -5.87 -23.98
N GLY A 235 34.45 -5.15 -24.64
CA GLY A 235 34.28 -3.71 -24.42
C GLY A 235 33.67 -3.39 -23.04
N VAL A 236 33.89 -2.14 -22.59
CA VAL A 236 33.41 -1.63 -21.28
C VAL A 236 32.62 -0.35 -21.50
N ILE A 237 31.42 -0.31 -20.94
CA ILE A 237 30.69 0.91 -20.71
C ILE A 237 31.16 1.47 -19.36
N ARG A 238 31.89 2.57 -19.39
CA ARG A 238 32.33 3.24 -18.16
C ARG A 238 31.19 4.04 -17.58
N LEU A 239 31.00 3.87 -16.30
CA LEU A 239 29.99 4.51 -15.49
C LEU A 239 30.71 5.30 -14.39
N GLY A 240 31.24 6.50 -14.77
CA GLY A 240 32.17 7.31 -13.98
C GLY A 240 33.59 6.76 -13.92
N SER A 241 34.36 7.27 -12.95
CA SER A 241 35.78 6.95 -12.83
C SER A 241 36.05 5.57 -12.21
N LEU A 242 35.09 5.01 -11.45
CA LEU A 242 35.32 3.85 -10.60
C LEU A 242 34.64 2.55 -11.08
N TYR A 243 33.58 2.64 -11.88
CA TYR A 243 32.72 1.51 -12.24
C TYR A 243 32.41 1.43 -13.72
N GLY A 244 31.98 0.26 -14.14
CA GLY A 244 31.50 0.02 -15.50
C GLY A 244 30.85 -1.35 -15.67
N ILE A 245 30.24 -1.53 -16.84
CA ILE A 245 29.71 -2.81 -17.30
C ILE A 245 30.59 -3.31 -18.42
N LYS A 246 31.16 -4.51 -18.26
CA LYS A 246 31.97 -5.19 -19.28
C LYS A 246 31.11 -6.20 -20.02
N VAL A 247 31.09 -6.11 -21.34
CA VAL A 247 30.54 -7.15 -22.21
C VAL A 247 31.58 -8.27 -22.35
N THR A 248 31.24 -9.49 -21.93
CA THR A 248 32.15 -10.64 -21.95
C THR A 248 31.93 -11.50 -23.17
N ASP A 249 30.69 -11.56 -23.66
CA ASP A 249 30.30 -12.29 -24.87
C ASP A 249 29.09 -11.68 -25.55
N ILE A 250 28.93 -11.92 -26.86
CA ILE A 250 27.80 -11.48 -27.67
C ILE A 250 27.38 -12.67 -28.53
N GLY A 251 26.14 -13.13 -28.34
CA GLY A 251 25.48 -14.11 -29.20
C GLY A 251 24.57 -13.45 -30.23
N ASP A 252 23.73 -14.24 -30.89
CA ASP A 252 22.81 -13.75 -31.90
C ASP A 252 21.64 -12.95 -31.29
N ASP A 253 21.16 -13.36 -30.10
CA ASP A 253 20.03 -12.82 -29.37
C ASP A 253 20.32 -12.47 -27.89
N TYR A 254 21.58 -12.58 -27.44
CA TYR A 254 21.96 -12.32 -26.06
C TYR A 254 23.33 -11.66 -25.95
N VAL A 255 23.55 -11.09 -24.76
CA VAL A 255 24.84 -10.60 -24.32
C VAL A 255 25.16 -11.10 -22.92
N ASN A 256 26.41 -11.47 -22.69
CA ASN A 256 26.93 -11.73 -21.35
C ASN A 256 27.65 -10.50 -20.82
N VAL A 257 27.23 -10.02 -19.68
CA VAL A 257 27.80 -8.82 -19.02
C VAL A 257 28.25 -9.13 -17.61
N ARG A 258 29.10 -8.27 -17.06
CA ARG A 258 29.50 -8.28 -15.65
C ARG A 258 29.88 -6.87 -15.18
N PRO A 259 29.67 -6.54 -13.89
CA PRO A 259 30.17 -5.30 -13.33
C PRO A 259 31.70 -5.33 -13.24
N VAL A 260 32.34 -4.17 -13.42
CA VAL A 260 33.79 -3.97 -13.25
C VAL A 260 34.03 -2.70 -12.44
N GLY A 261 34.97 -2.77 -11.48
CA GLY A 261 35.36 -1.63 -10.63
C GLY A 261 36.83 -1.23 -10.83
N ILE A 262 37.24 -0.07 -10.30
CA ILE A 262 38.58 0.49 -10.50
C ILE A 262 39.69 -0.45 -10.04
N VAL A 263 39.52 -1.13 -8.91
CA VAL A 263 40.49 -2.10 -8.40
C VAL A 263 40.66 -3.28 -9.34
N HIS A 264 39.64 -3.57 -10.15
CA HIS A 264 39.61 -4.69 -11.10
C HIS A 264 40.00 -4.25 -12.51
N ILE A 265 39.74 -2.99 -12.89
CA ILE A 265 40.27 -2.40 -14.11
C ILE A 265 41.81 -2.40 -14.05
N LEU A 266 42.39 -2.04 -12.92
CA LEU A 266 43.83 -2.02 -12.71
C LEU A 266 44.46 -3.41 -12.60
N LYS A 267 43.71 -4.41 -12.09
CA LYS A 267 44.22 -5.79 -11.88
C LYS A 267 43.75 -6.80 -12.95
N SER A 268 43.05 -6.34 -13.97
CA SER A 268 42.43 -7.18 -15.01
C SER A 268 41.49 -8.28 -14.50
N LYS A 269 41.13 -8.26 -13.22
CA LYS A 269 40.21 -9.22 -12.59
C LYS A 269 38.86 -8.54 -12.40
N SER A 270 37.83 -9.17 -12.92
CA SER A 270 36.43 -8.71 -12.73
C SER A 270 35.81 -9.36 -11.52
N ILE A 271 35.14 -8.55 -10.71
CA ILE A 271 34.25 -9.06 -9.65
C ILE A 271 32.85 -9.14 -10.23
N GLY A 272 32.14 -10.17 -9.82
CA GLY A 272 30.72 -10.34 -10.10
C GLY A 272 30.45 -11.54 -11.02
N VAL A 273 29.25 -12.03 -10.87
CA VAL A 273 28.72 -13.10 -11.70
C VAL A 273 28.55 -12.57 -13.12
N VAL A 274 28.90 -13.39 -14.10
CA VAL A 274 28.53 -13.11 -15.49
C VAL A 274 27.05 -13.36 -15.63
N THR A 275 26.35 -12.34 -16.09
CA THR A 275 24.90 -12.39 -16.26
C THR A 275 24.56 -12.33 -17.74
N LYS A 276 23.69 -13.25 -18.18
CA LYS A 276 23.17 -13.29 -19.55
C LYS A 276 21.95 -12.38 -19.64
N ILE A 277 21.89 -11.56 -20.69
CA ILE A 277 20.75 -10.67 -20.99
C ILE A 277 20.28 -11.01 -22.39
N GLN A 278 19.00 -11.29 -22.56
CA GLN A 278 18.38 -11.52 -23.86
C GLN A 278 18.07 -10.20 -24.58
N LEU A 279 17.90 -10.25 -25.89
CA LEU A 279 17.49 -9.08 -26.67
C LEU A 279 16.12 -8.56 -26.20
N GLY A 280 16.06 -7.27 -25.88
CA GLY A 280 14.88 -6.62 -25.29
C GLY A 280 14.79 -6.71 -23.77
N GLU A 281 15.50 -7.65 -23.13
CA GLU A 281 15.47 -7.85 -21.69
C GLU A 281 16.25 -6.76 -20.95
N ARG A 282 15.73 -6.36 -19.79
CA ARG A 282 16.39 -5.53 -18.77
C ARG A 282 16.64 -6.34 -17.52
N ILE A 283 17.80 -6.21 -16.95
CA ILE A 283 18.16 -6.86 -15.68
C ILE A 283 18.97 -5.94 -14.77
N SER A 284 19.04 -6.31 -13.51
CA SER A 284 19.91 -5.68 -12.53
C SER A 284 21.29 -6.32 -12.53
N VAL A 285 22.32 -5.52 -12.76
CA VAL A 285 23.73 -5.95 -12.73
C VAL A 285 24.46 -5.12 -11.64
N GLY A 286 24.50 -5.64 -10.43
CA GLY A 286 24.94 -4.87 -9.26
C GLY A 286 23.96 -3.72 -8.96
N LYS A 287 24.49 -2.50 -8.92
CA LYS A 287 23.67 -1.29 -8.72
C LYS A 287 23.18 -0.65 -10.03
N PHE A 288 23.29 -1.36 -11.16
CA PHE A 288 22.94 -0.82 -12.46
C PHE A 288 21.76 -1.59 -13.06
N SER A 289 20.89 -0.85 -13.71
CA SER A 289 19.93 -1.37 -14.66
C SER A 289 20.61 -1.46 -16.02
N VAL A 290 20.59 -2.63 -16.66
CA VAL A 290 21.19 -2.90 -17.97
C VAL A 290 20.14 -3.54 -18.87
N LYS A 291 19.83 -2.88 -19.99
CA LYS A 291 18.92 -3.40 -21.03
C LYS A 291 19.69 -3.67 -22.33
N LEU A 292 19.48 -4.84 -22.92
CA LEU A 292 19.99 -5.13 -24.27
C LEU A 292 19.00 -4.62 -25.30
N VAL A 293 19.37 -3.52 -25.98
CA VAL A 293 18.48 -2.82 -26.93
C VAL A 293 18.59 -3.40 -28.33
N GLU A 294 19.82 -3.71 -28.79
CA GLU A 294 20.10 -4.16 -30.17
C GLU A 294 21.40 -4.95 -30.25
N ILE A 295 21.46 -5.93 -31.13
CA ILE A 295 22.70 -6.56 -31.57
C ILE A 295 22.84 -6.31 -33.07
N LYS A 296 23.94 -5.65 -33.47
CA LYS A 296 24.23 -5.33 -34.86
C LYS A 296 25.71 -5.21 -35.11
N ASP A 297 26.18 -5.76 -36.23
CA ASP A 297 27.59 -5.72 -36.69
C ASP A 297 28.60 -6.19 -35.61
N GLY A 298 28.26 -7.26 -34.86
CA GLY A 298 29.07 -7.80 -33.78
C GLY A 298 29.21 -6.89 -32.55
N LYS A 299 28.30 -5.94 -32.40
CA LYS A 299 28.20 -5.06 -31.24
C LYS A 299 26.85 -5.22 -30.56
N ALA A 300 26.84 -5.14 -29.24
CA ALA A 300 25.65 -5.04 -28.42
C ALA A 300 25.41 -3.56 -28.04
N LYS A 301 24.23 -3.01 -28.36
CA LYS A 301 23.76 -1.73 -27.88
C LYS A 301 23.08 -1.95 -26.52
N LEU A 302 23.67 -1.38 -25.46
CA LEU A 302 23.17 -1.46 -24.10
C LEU A 302 22.70 -0.10 -23.64
N SER A 303 21.55 -0.07 -22.96
CA SER A 303 21.05 1.07 -22.18
C SER A 303 21.37 0.80 -20.72
N VAL A 304 22.13 1.68 -20.07
CA VAL A 304 22.61 1.50 -18.69
C VAL A 304 22.40 2.77 -17.89
N CYS A 305 21.85 2.62 -16.71
CA CYS A 305 21.70 3.70 -15.73
C CYS A 305 21.74 3.16 -14.29
N ASN A 306 21.67 4.05 -13.31
CA ASN A 306 21.45 3.68 -11.92
C ASN A 306 20.11 2.94 -11.80
N ILE A 307 20.08 1.84 -11.06
CA ILE A 307 18.89 1.00 -10.89
C ILE A 307 17.72 1.78 -10.27
N TYR A 308 17.97 2.69 -9.33
CA TYR A 308 16.92 3.48 -8.69
C TYR A 308 16.30 4.50 -9.64
N LYS A 309 17.14 5.15 -10.48
CA LYS A 309 16.64 6.08 -11.52
C LYS A 309 15.90 5.37 -12.64
N ALA A 310 16.32 4.18 -13.02
CA ALA A 310 15.56 3.35 -13.96
C ALA A 310 14.19 3.01 -13.40
N TRP A 311 14.15 2.62 -12.13
CA TRP A 311 12.93 2.27 -11.42
C TRP A 311 11.97 3.47 -11.27
N GLU A 312 12.47 4.64 -10.84
CA GLU A 312 11.66 5.88 -10.79
C GLU A 312 11.06 6.21 -12.16
N TYR A 313 11.85 6.10 -13.22
CA TYR A 313 11.40 6.39 -14.58
C TYR A 313 10.29 5.44 -15.03
N GLU A 314 10.46 4.13 -14.85
CA GLU A 314 9.44 3.14 -15.26
C GLU A 314 8.17 3.28 -14.43
N LEU A 315 8.28 3.52 -13.12
CA LEU A 315 7.11 3.75 -12.27
C LEU A 315 6.38 5.05 -12.67
N MET A 316 7.11 6.14 -12.95
CA MET A 316 6.50 7.39 -13.42
C MET A 316 5.75 7.23 -14.75
N ASN A 317 6.13 6.28 -15.63
CA ASN A 317 5.37 6.00 -16.85
C ASN A 317 3.96 5.45 -16.54
N HIS A 318 3.81 4.64 -15.49
CA HIS A 318 2.50 4.17 -15.01
C HIS A 318 1.67 5.33 -14.40
N ILE A 319 2.31 6.16 -13.57
CA ILE A 319 1.66 7.26 -12.86
C ILE A 319 1.18 8.35 -13.83
N GLN A 320 1.98 8.69 -14.83
CA GLN A 320 1.73 9.82 -15.73
C GLN A 320 0.39 9.72 -16.46
N SER A 321 -0.09 8.51 -16.76
CA SER A 321 -1.40 8.29 -17.39
C SER A 321 -2.60 8.69 -16.52
N ARG A 322 -2.39 8.81 -15.20
CA ARG A 322 -3.41 9.13 -14.19
C ARG A 322 -3.23 10.51 -13.58
N TYR A 323 -2.19 11.25 -13.98
CA TYR A 323 -1.94 12.60 -13.47
C TYR A 323 -3.18 13.50 -13.62
N GLY A 324 -3.53 14.22 -12.56
CA GLY A 324 -4.75 15.04 -12.47
C GLY A 324 -6.00 14.28 -11.99
N SER A 325 -5.88 12.97 -11.75
CA SER A 325 -7.00 12.13 -11.25
C SER A 325 -6.51 10.93 -10.44
N ILE A 326 -5.35 11.04 -9.83
CA ILE A 326 -4.77 9.97 -9.01
C ILE A 326 -5.65 9.72 -7.78
N THR A 327 -6.02 8.48 -7.57
CA THR A 327 -6.86 8.02 -6.46
C THR A 327 -6.10 7.07 -5.53
N VAL A 328 -6.66 6.81 -4.35
CA VAL A 328 -6.19 5.74 -3.45
C VAL A 328 -6.15 4.40 -4.17
N TYR A 329 -7.17 4.10 -4.98
CA TYR A 329 -7.24 2.83 -5.71
C TYR A 329 -6.12 2.71 -6.76
N ASP A 330 -5.71 3.80 -7.41
CA ASP A 330 -4.53 3.81 -8.28
C ASP A 330 -3.26 3.46 -7.49
N MET A 331 -3.08 4.04 -6.28
CA MET A 331 -1.94 3.74 -5.39
C MET A 331 -1.91 2.27 -4.96
N MET A 332 -3.06 1.69 -4.59
CA MET A 332 -3.17 0.26 -4.28
C MET A 332 -2.75 -0.62 -5.47
N ASN A 333 -3.19 -0.28 -6.68
CA ASN A 333 -2.80 -1.01 -7.89
C ASN A 333 -1.31 -0.86 -8.19
N TRP A 334 -0.75 0.35 -8.05
CA TRP A 334 0.69 0.56 -8.26
C TRP A 334 1.54 -0.16 -7.22
N SER A 335 1.08 -0.30 -5.98
CA SER A 335 1.80 -1.07 -4.96
C SER A 335 2.00 -2.54 -5.35
N ARG A 336 1.22 -3.06 -6.29
CA ARG A 336 1.23 -4.44 -6.78
C ARG A 336 1.97 -4.63 -8.10
N LEU A 337 2.53 -3.57 -8.70
CA LEU A 337 3.27 -3.67 -9.95
C LEU A 337 4.39 -4.70 -9.83
N SER A 338 4.39 -5.63 -10.75
CA SER A 338 5.35 -6.73 -10.82
C SER A 338 6.68 -6.27 -11.45
N SER A 339 7.64 -7.17 -11.46
CA SER A 339 8.88 -6.96 -12.21
C SER A 339 8.65 -6.88 -13.73
N GLU A 340 7.62 -7.54 -14.25
CA GLU A 340 7.26 -7.48 -15.68
C GLU A 340 6.69 -6.10 -16.03
N ASP A 341 5.84 -5.55 -15.18
CA ASP A 341 5.27 -4.22 -15.34
C ASP A 341 6.34 -3.11 -15.33
N LEU A 342 7.42 -3.31 -14.59
CA LEU A 342 8.53 -2.39 -14.45
C LEU A 342 9.75 -2.76 -15.33
N ASP A 343 9.51 -3.33 -16.50
CA ASP A 343 10.54 -3.65 -17.52
C ASP A 343 11.72 -4.46 -16.95
N GLY A 344 11.43 -5.47 -16.11
CA GLY A 344 12.44 -6.34 -15.48
C GLY A 344 13.14 -5.74 -14.26
N LEU A 345 12.75 -4.55 -13.82
CA LEU A 345 13.17 -3.97 -12.54
C LEU A 345 12.39 -4.63 -11.38
N ARG A 346 12.84 -4.37 -10.17
CA ARG A 346 12.15 -4.89 -8.99
C ARG A 346 10.73 -4.34 -8.89
N GLY A 347 9.75 -5.22 -8.72
CA GLY A 347 8.36 -4.84 -8.50
C GLY A 347 8.15 -4.04 -7.21
N MET A 348 6.98 -3.44 -7.05
CA MET A 348 6.59 -2.72 -5.84
C MET A 348 6.49 -3.70 -4.66
N SER A 349 5.48 -4.57 -4.62
CA SER A 349 5.41 -5.72 -3.73
C SER A 349 5.86 -6.97 -4.46
N GLN A 350 6.58 -7.87 -3.78
CA GLN A 350 7.11 -9.07 -4.39
C GLN A 350 6.67 -10.33 -3.63
N SER A 351 6.28 -11.37 -4.36
CA SER A 351 5.84 -12.64 -3.77
C SER A 351 6.90 -13.36 -2.92
N ASN A 352 8.17 -12.99 -3.06
CA ASN A 352 9.27 -13.55 -2.28
C ASN A 352 9.70 -12.68 -1.08
N VAL A 353 8.96 -11.61 -0.79
CA VAL A 353 9.19 -10.76 0.39
C VAL A 353 8.10 -11.03 1.42
N GLU A 354 8.50 -11.63 2.53
CA GLU A 354 7.66 -11.88 3.70
C GLU A 354 7.70 -10.67 4.64
N PHE A 355 6.67 -10.50 5.46
CA PHE A 355 6.56 -9.46 6.48
C PHE A 355 6.58 -8.02 5.94
N GLU A 356 6.27 -7.85 4.66
CA GLU A 356 6.05 -6.56 4.05
C GLU A 356 4.81 -5.88 4.68
N ALA A 357 4.66 -4.59 4.51
CA ALA A 357 3.41 -3.88 4.80
C ALA A 357 3.21 -2.78 3.79
N VAL A 358 1.96 -2.54 3.43
CA VAL A 358 1.63 -1.43 2.55
C VAL A 358 0.54 -0.59 3.19
N ALA A 359 0.73 0.72 3.19
CA ALA A 359 -0.28 1.67 3.57
C ALA A 359 -0.45 2.77 2.50
N VAL A 360 -1.69 3.14 2.26
CA VAL A 360 -2.05 4.30 1.43
C VAL A 360 -2.85 5.25 2.29
N TYR A 361 -2.39 6.49 2.41
CA TYR A 361 -3.05 7.53 3.20
C TYR A 361 -3.65 8.58 2.28
N LYS A 362 -4.94 8.90 2.46
CA LYS A 362 -5.64 10.00 1.81
C LYS A 362 -5.94 11.07 2.84
N ILE A 363 -5.45 12.27 2.61
CA ILE A 363 -5.61 13.41 3.49
C ILE A 363 -6.46 14.45 2.77
N PRO A 364 -7.77 14.59 3.10
CA PRO A 364 -8.63 15.60 2.50
C PRO A 364 -8.26 16.99 2.99
N LYS A 365 -8.53 18.02 2.17
CA LYS A 365 -8.32 19.43 2.56
C LYS A 365 -9.32 19.94 3.58
N GLN A 366 -10.47 19.29 3.67
CA GLN A 366 -11.54 19.65 4.62
C GLN A 366 -11.85 18.49 5.53
N ASN A 367 -12.18 18.78 6.79
CA ASN A 367 -12.48 17.76 7.81
C ASN A 367 -11.39 16.68 7.95
N TYR A 368 -10.13 17.07 7.72
CA TYR A 368 -9.01 16.14 7.74
C TYR A 368 -8.81 15.45 9.10
N LYS A 369 -9.27 16.08 10.19
CA LYS A 369 -9.17 15.49 11.54
C LYS A 369 -10.03 14.25 11.72
N GLU A 370 -11.13 14.17 10.99
CA GLU A 370 -12.08 13.06 11.05
C GLU A 370 -11.97 12.16 9.82
N LEU A 371 -11.84 12.77 8.63
CA LEU A 371 -11.93 12.07 7.33
C LEU A 371 -10.57 11.72 6.71
N SER A 372 -9.45 11.98 7.39
CA SER A 372 -8.19 11.36 6.93
C SER A 372 -8.26 9.86 7.12
N ILE A 373 -7.93 9.13 6.06
CA ILE A 373 -8.09 7.68 6.01
C ILE A 373 -6.81 7.01 5.55
N GLY A 374 -6.45 5.92 6.23
CA GLY A 374 -5.43 4.98 5.81
C GLY A 374 -6.06 3.71 5.27
N TRP A 375 -5.40 3.10 4.29
CA TRP A 375 -5.73 1.78 3.76
C TRP A 375 -4.53 0.87 3.99
N PHE A 376 -4.72 -0.19 4.72
CA PHE A 376 -3.67 -1.07 5.16
C PHE A 376 -3.78 -2.46 4.54
N SER A 377 -2.67 -2.95 4.01
CA SER A 377 -2.49 -4.33 3.56
C SER A 377 -1.43 -4.98 4.46
N PRO A 378 -1.83 -5.88 5.36
CA PRO A 378 -0.90 -6.59 6.23
C PRO A 378 -0.05 -7.58 5.43
N ASN A 379 1.21 -7.73 5.79
CA ASN A 379 2.19 -8.56 5.13
C ASN A 379 2.42 -8.10 3.67
N ASN A 380 1.88 -8.77 2.66
CA ASN A 380 2.17 -8.50 1.26
C ASN A 380 0.90 -8.11 0.48
N ALA A 381 0.93 -6.99 -0.25
CA ALA A 381 -0.22 -6.48 -1.00
C ALA A 381 -0.76 -7.44 -2.07
N ARG A 382 0.00 -8.45 -2.47
CA ARG A 382 -0.41 -9.48 -3.45
C ARG A 382 -1.17 -10.65 -2.80
N SER A 383 -1.16 -10.74 -1.47
CA SER A 383 -1.78 -11.82 -0.70
C SER A 383 -2.75 -11.35 0.37
N SER A 384 -3.00 -10.05 0.47
CA SER A 384 -3.97 -9.47 1.41
C SER A 384 -4.91 -8.48 0.74
N ILE A 385 -6.05 -8.26 1.39
CA ILE A 385 -7.05 -7.25 1.04
C ILE A 385 -6.70 -5.96 1.77
N TYR A 386 -6.74 -4.83 1.07
CA TYR A 386 -6.63 -3.53 1.70
C TYR A 386 -7.87 -3.22 2.53
N VAL A 387 -7.67 -2.85 3.78
CA VAL A 387 -8.73 -2.47 4.70
C VAL A 387 -8.61 -1.02 5.14
N PRO A 388 -9.73 -0.29 5.27
CA PRO A 388 -9.71 1.11 5.68
C PRO A 388 -9.56 1.25 7.19
N PHE A 389 -9.03 2.41 7.61
CA PHE A 389 -9.11 2.95 8.96
C PHE A 389 -9.09 4.48 8.92
N HIS A 390 -10.12 5.12 9.43
CA HIS A 390 -10.13 6.57 9.61
C HIS A 390 -9.33 6.96 10.86
N VAL A 391 -8.70 8.10 10.82
CA VAL A 391 -7.90 8.60 11.95
C VAL A 391 -8.73 8.79 13.24
N CYS A 392 -10.02 9.06 13.10
CA CYS A 392 -10.93 9.20 14.22
C CYS A 392 -11.37 7.88 14.85
N ASN A 393 -11.07 6.72 14.24
CA ASN A 393 -11.48 5.42 14.75
C ASN A 393 -11.05 5.21 16.20
N THR A 394 -11.95 4.69 17.01
CA THR A 394 -11.72 4.42 18.44
C THR A 394 -11.28 2.98 18.69
N ASP A 395 -11.46 2.11 17.70
CA ASP A 395 -11.15 0.69 17.77
C ASP A 395 -10.73 0.13 16.39
N ILE A 396 -10.00 -0.97 16.40
CA ILE A 396 -9.58 -1.73 15.22
C ILE A 396 -9.97 -3.18 15.47
N PHE A 397 -10.39 -3.89 14.45
CA PHE A 397 -10.72 -5.32 14.58
C PHE A 397 -9.50 -6.12 15.01
N ASP A 398 -9.59 -6.82 16.16
CA ASP A 398 -8.51 -7.53 16.87
C ASP A 398 -7.47 -8.25 15.97
N PRO A 399 -7.84 -9.00 14.90
CA PRO A 399 -6.86 -9.66 14.04
C PRO A 399 -5.86 -8.72 13.35
N TYR A 400 -6.19 -7.45 13.17
CA TYR A 400 -5.25 -6.46 12.62
C TYR A 400 -4.34 -5.86 13.69
N GLU A 401 -4.71 -5.93 14.98
CA GLU A 401 -3.88 -5.49 16.09
C GLU A 401 -2.98 -6.59 16.64
N ASN A 402 -3.47 -7.83 16.66
CA ASN A 402 -2.74 -8.96 17.26
C ASN A 402 -1.86 -9.74 16.26
N GLY A 403 -1.96 -9.43 14.95
CA GLY A 403 -1.17 -10.03 13.88
C GLY A 403 -1.82 -11.22 13.17
N ASP A 404 -3.01 -11.68 13.55
CA ASP A 404 -3.67 -12.82 12.90
C ASP A 404 -3.95 -12.53 11.42
N ALA A 405 -4.34 -11.30 11.07
CA ALA A 405 -4.56 -10.89 9.69
C ALA A 405 -3.25 -10.91 8.87
N ALA A 406 -2.14 -10.48 9.46
CA ALA A 406 -0.84 -10.57 8.81
C ALA A 406 -0.36 -12.02 8.65
N GLN A 407 -0.68 -12.90 9.60
CA GLN A 407 -0.35 -14.32 9.51
C GLN A 407 -1.13 -15.01 8.38
N ILE A 408 -2.44 -14.75 8.26
CA ILE A 408 -3.24 -15.30 7.14
C ILE A 408 -2.70 -14.82 5.80
N SER A 409 -2.39 -13.54 5.66
CA SER A 409 -1.77 -13.00 4.44
C SER A 409 -0.45 -13.69 4.10
N LEU A 410 0.40 -13.94 5.11
CA LEU A 410 1.66 -14.68 4.94
C LEU A 410 1.42 -16.13 4.48
N ASP A 411 0.45 -16.81 5.08
CA ASP A 411 0.09 -18.18 4.72
C ASP A 411 -0.48 -18.24 3.30
N LEU A 412 -1.31 -17.26 2.90
CA LEU A 412 -1.83 -17.13 1.54
C LEU A 412 -0.70 -16.87 0.53
N LEU A 413 0.31 -16.05 0.87
CA LEU A 413 1.47 -15.81 0.03
C LEU A 413 2.24 -17.10 -0.28
N HIS A 414 2.34 -18.00 0.69
CA HIS A 414 3.01 -19.29 0.51
C HIS A 414 2.23 -20.30 -0.35
N VAL A 415 0.90 -20.12 -0.45
CA VAL A 415 0.00 -21.05 -1.18
C VAL A 415 -0.34 -20.54 -2.57
N TYR A 416 -0.43 -19.22 -2.73
CA TYR A 416 -0.78 -18.55 -3.98
C TYR A 416 0.29 -17.52 -4.31
N ASP A 417 0.76 -17.50 -5.55
CA ASP A 417 1.77 -16.51 -5.98
C ASP A 417 1.21 -15.08 -5.98
N ASP A 418 -0.08 -14.93 -6.32
CA ASP A 418 -0.75 -13.65 -6.45
C ASP A 418 -2.28 -13.79 -6.38
N LEU A 419 -2.90 -13.11 -5.45
CA LEU A 419 -4.35 -13.00 -5.29
C LEU A 419 -4.88 -11.60 -5.59
N SER A 420 -4.03 -10.64 -5.96
CA SER A 420 -4.40 -9.24 -6.13
C SER A 420 -5.60 -9.02 -7.06
N ASN A 421 -5.65 -9.72 -8.20
CA ASN A 421 -6.79 -9.67 -9.12
C ASN A 421 -8.10 -10.23 -8.54
N LYS A 422 -8.03 -11.04 -7.48
CA LYS A 422 -9.21 -11.59 -6.80
C LYS A 422 -9.67 -10.63 -5.70
N PHE A 423 -8.73 -10.12 -4.94
CA PHE A 423 -8.97 -9.23 -3.82
C PHE A 423 -9.35 -7.80 -4.25
N SER A 424 -8.86 -7.33 -5.41
CA SER A 424 -9.23 -6.03 -5.96
C SER A 424 -10.75 -5.82 -6.14
N LYS A 425 -11.52 -6.89 -6.31
CA LYS A 425 -13.00 -6.79 -6.37
C LYS A 425 -13.59 -6.44 -5.00
N THR A 426 -13.11 -7.07 -3.93
CA THR A 426 -13.49 -6.75 -2.56
C THR A 426 -13.13 -5.30 -2.22
N GLU A 427 -11.92 -4.90 -2.56
CA GLU A 427 -11.42 -3.54 -2.35
C GLU A 427 -12.22 -2.49 -3.13
N ALA A 428 -12.64 -2.80 -4.34
CA ALA A 428 -13.48 -1.90 -5.13
C ALA A 428 -14.87 -1.69 -4.46
N VAL A 429 -15.43 -2.75 -3.85
CA VAL A 429 -16.68 -2.62 -3.05
C VAL A 429 -16.42 -1.74 -1.84
N PHE A 430 -15.34 -1.97 -1.10
CA PHE A 430 -14.99 -1.18 0.07
C PHE A 430 -14.73 0.28 -0.29
N PHE A 431 -14.01 0.53 -1.37
CA PHE A 431 -13.72 1.88 -1.85
C PHE A 431 -15.00 2.67 -2.17
N ASN A 432 -15.91 2.06 -2.94
CA ASN A 432 -17.20 2.67 -3.28
C ASN A 432 -18.06 2.92 -2.03
N GLU A 433 -17.99 2.03 -1.06
CA GLU A 433 -18.71 2.15 0.18
C GLU A 433 -18.16 3.29 1.06
N ILE A 434 -16.83 3.40 1.17
CA ILE A 434 -16.19 4.49 1.92
C ILE A 434 -16.57 5.85 1.31
N ASP A 435 -16.54 5.99 -0.01
CA ASP A 435 -16.95 7.25 -0.66
C ASP A 435 -18.39 7.65 -0.26
N SER A 436 -19.31 6.67 -0.19
CA SER A 436 -20.70 6.91 0.26
C SER A 436 -20.75 7.28 1.74
N MET A 437 -19.98 6.60 2.59
CA MET A 437 -19.99 6.84 4.04
C MET A 437 -19.26 8.13 4.43
N GLU A 438 -18.20 8.51 3.71
CA GLU A 438 -17.57 9.83 3.85
C GLU A 438 -18.57 10.95 3.53
N GLN A 439 -19.45 10.78 2.52
CA GLN A 439 -20.49 11.76 2.22
C GLN A 439 -21.52 11.90 3.36
N VAL A 440 -21.94 10.76 3.95
CA VAL A 440 -22.81 10.77 5.13
C VAL A 440 -22.13 11.46 6.32
N SER A 441 -20.85 11.13 6.54
CA SER A 441 -20.04 11.76 7.61
C SER A 441 -19.89 13.27 7.41
N PHE A 442 -19.65 13.70 6.17
CA PHE A 442 -19.54 15.12 5.84
C PHE A 442 -20.82 15.88 6.16
N ASP A 443 -21.99 15.29 5.91
CA ASP A 443 -23.27 15.91 6.28
C ASP A 443 -23.51 15.91 7.80
N LEU A 444 -23.07 14.88 8.52
CA LEU A 444 -23.11 14.85 9.99
C LEU A 444 -22.19 15.91 10.61
N LEU A 445 -20.98 16.07 10.08
CA LEU A 445 -20.02 17.08 10.55
C LEU A 445 -20.50 18.51 10.33
N LYS A 446 -21.29 18.79 9.29
CA LYS A 446 -21.96 20.09 9.11
C LYS A 446 -22.95 20.42 10.23
N ASP A 447 -23.51 19.41 10.87
CA ASP A 447 -24.42 19.49 12.01
C ASP A 447 -23.68 19.42 13.36
N ASP A 448 -22.35 19.57 13.39
CA ASP A 448 -21.47 19.43 14.56
C ASP A 448 -21.62 18.09 15.30
N LYS A 449 -21.91 17.00 14.57
CA LYS A 449 -22.03 15.65 15.15
C LYS A 449 -20.70 14.90 15.06
N ASP A 450 -20.38 14.15 16.11
CA ASP A 450 -19.26 13.24 16.13
C ASP A 450 -19.52 12.04 15.19
N VAL A 451 -18.52 11.71 14.36
CA VAL A 451 -18.58 10.62 13.38
C VAL A 451 -17.65 9.46 13.74
N SER A 452 -16.91 9.55 14.84
CA SER A 452 -15.86 8.59 15.19
C SER A 452 -16.41 7.17 15.39
N GLU A 453 -17.50 7.02 16.14
CA GLU A 453 -18.12 5.71 16.36
C GLU A 453 -18.76 5.16 15.07
N PHE A 454 -19.36 6.02 14.26
CA PHE A 454 -19.95 5.66 12.98
C PHE A 454 -18.88 5.09 12.02
N LEU A 455 -17.78 5.83 11.82
CA LEU A 455 -16.68 5.40 10.95
C LEU A 455 -15.96 4.17 11.52
N THR A 456 -15.80 4.06 12.84
CA THR A 456 -15.25 2.85 13.48
C THR A 456 -16.07 1.60 13.15
N ILE A 457 -17.40 1.67 13.18
CA ILE A 457 -18.28 0.54 12.83
C ILE A 457 -18.11 0.14 11.36
N ILE A 458 -18.05 1.11 10.46
CA ILE A 458 -17.88 0.87 9.02
C ILE A 458 -16.52 0.22 8.75
N ASP A 459 -15.45 0.80 9.23
CA ASP A 459 -14.09 0.32 8.99
C ASP A 459 -13.87 -1.06 9.60
N SER A 460 -14.26 -1.26 10.87
CA SER A 460 -14.16 -2.57 11.54
C SER A 460 -15.01 -3.63 10.85
N GLY A 461 -16.16 -3.25 10.28
CA GLY A 461 -16.97 -4.13 9.43
C GLY A 461 -16.19 -4.61 8.21
N MET A 462 -15.58 -3.68 7.47
CA MET A 462 -14.75 -4.03 6.31
C MET A 462 -13.52 -4.85 6.68
N GLN A 463 -12.89 -4.55 7.81
CA GLN A 463 -11.78 -5.34 8.34
C GLN A 463 -12.21 -6.79 8.63
N ARG A 464 -13.36 -7.02 9.27
CA ARG A 464 -13.92 -8.38 9.48
C ARG A 464 -14.22 -9.09 8.17
N GLN A 465 -14.86 -8.40 7.23
CA GLN A 465 -15.23 -8.98 5.93
C GLN A 465 -14.00 -9.37 5.11
N ALA A 466 -12.94 -8.56 5.13
CA ALA A 466 -11.66 -8.86 4.50
C ALA A 466 -11.01 -10.09 5.15
N TYR A 467 -10.89 -10.09 6.46
CA TYR A 467 -10.33 -11.20 7.24
C TYR A 467 -11.04 -12.52 6.96
N TYR A 468 -12.38 -12.55 7.03
CA TYR A 468 -13.15 -13.76 6.73
C TYR A 468 -13.05 -14.17 5.26
N THR A 469 -12.92 -13.21 4.34
CA THR A 469 -12.68 -13.51 2.92
C THR A 469 -11.33 -14.21 2.74
N GLU A 470 -10.27 -13.72 3.37
CA GLU A 470 -8.94 -14.34 3.35
C GLU A 470 -8.96 -15.73 4.00
N GLU A 471 -9.67 -15.92 5.12
CA GLU A 471 -9.88 -17.25 5.72
C GLU A 471 -10.59 -18.22 4.77
N VAL A 472 -11.61 -17.78 4.03
CA VAL A 472 -12.30 -18.61 3.02
C VAL A 472 -11.31 -19.09 1.95
N TRP A 473 -10.43 -18.22 1.45
CA TRP A 473 -9.38 -18.59 0.50
C TRP A 473 -8.36 -19.55 1.10
N MET A 474 -8.01 -19.37 2.38
CA MET A 474 -7.12 -20.27 3.10
C MET A 474 -7.72 -21.67 3.27
N GLU A 475 -9.00 -21.77 3.65
CA GLU A 475 -9.71 -23.06 3.75
C GLU A 475 -9.85 -23.73 2.38
N ALA A 476 -10.17 -22.97 1.32
CA ALA A 476 -10.23 -23.47 -0.04
C ALA A 476 -8.90 -24.09 -0.50
N SER A 477 -7.78 -23.53 -0.06
CA SER A 477 -6.45 -24.03 -0.42
C SER A 477 -6.17 -25.44 0.08
N LYS A 478 -6.76 -25.83 1.20
CA LYS A 478 -6.61 -27.11 1.88
C LYS A 478 -7.57 -28.19 1.36
N HIS A 479 -8.59 -27.77 0.58
CA HIS A 479 -9.67 -28.65 0.17
C HIS A 479 -9.26 -29.55 -1.02
N PRO A 480 -9.68 -30.86 -1.04
CA PRO A 480 -9.36 -31.78 -2.14
C PRO A 480 -9.88 -31.30 -3.51
N LYS A 481 -11.03 -30.61 -3.54
CA LYS A 481 -11.65 -30.02 -4.73
C LYS A 481 -11.33 -28.51 -4.86
N LYS A 482 -10.10 -28.11 -4.52
CA LYS A 482 -9.64 -26.70 -4.51
C LYS A 482 -10.10 -25.93 -5.74
N GLN A 483 -9.99 -26.50 -6.95
CA GLN A 483 -10.29 -25.78 -8.19
C GLN A 483 -11.77 -25.41 -8.32
N GLU A 484 -12.68 -26.34 -7.99
CA GLU A 484 -14.13 -26.11 -8.03
C GLU A 484 -14.55 -25.02 -7.03
N ILE A 485 -13.92 -25.01 -5.86
CA ILE A 485 -14.17 -23.99 -4.82
C ILE A 485 -13.63 -22.63 -5.25
N ILE A 486 -12.42 -22.54 -5.79
CA ILE A 486 -11.83 -21.30 -6.28
C ILE A 486 -12.70 -20.66 -7.36
N GLU A 487 -13.32 -21.44 -8.25
CA GLU A 487 -14.26 -20.91 -9.26
C GLU A 487 -15.47 -20.23 -8.59
N ALA A 488 -16.04 -20.82 -7.57
CA ALA A 488 -17.14 -20.22 -6.80
C ALA A 488 -16.68 -18.94 -6.09
N LEU A 489 -15.52 -18.97 -5.41
CA LEU A 489 -14.98 -17.84 -4.65
C LEU A 489 -14.55 -16.66 -5.52
N THR A 490 -14.09 -16.90 -6.75
CA THR A 490 -13.66 -15.84 -7.67
C THR A 490 -14.78 -14.84 -8.00
N SER A 491 -16.03 -15.25 -7.88
CA SER A 491 -17.20 -14.42 -8.13
C SER A 491 -17.92 -13.95 -6.87
N LEU A 492 -17.34 -14.14 -5.68
CA LEU A 492 -17.98 -13.84 -4.40
C LEU A 492 -18.30 -12.35 -4.24
N TRP A 493 -17.38 -11.49 -4.70
CA TRP A 493 -17.51 -10.04 -4.66
C TRP A 493 -17.80 -9.47 -6.06
N ASP A 494 -18.61 -8.42 -6.12
CA ASP A 494 -18.99 -7.71 -7.33
C ASP A 494 -19.04 -6.19 -7.04
N ASN A 495 -19.55 -5.37 -7.93
CA ASN A 495 -19.44 -3.91 -7.96
C ASN A 495 -19.90 -3.16 -6.68
N ASN A 496 -20.80 -3.73 -5.88
CA ASN A 496 -21.31 -3.18 -4.64
C ASN A 496 -21.80 -4.29 -3.70
N TYR A 497 -22.17 -3.93 -2.47
CA TYR A 497 -22.64 -4.90 -1.48
C TYR A 497 -23.89 -5.68 -1.92
N LEU A 498 -24.90 -5.05 -2.53
CA LEU A 498 -26.10 -5.76 -2.95
C LEU A 498 -25.81 -6.82 -4.02
N SER A 499 -25.01 -6.48 -5.03
CA SER A 499 -24.58 -7.46 -6.02
C SER A 499 -23.68 -8.54 -5.42
N SER A 500 -22.87 -8.21 -4.42
CA SER A 500 -22.05 -9.17 -3.69
C SER A 500 -22.89 -10.14 -2.86
N LEU A 501 -23.96 -9.68 -2.21
CA LEU A 501 -24.90 -10.56 -1.49
C LEU A 501 -25.55 -11.59 -2.42
N ASP A 502 -26.03 -11.18 -3.61
CA ASP A 502 -26.55 -12.09 -4.64
C ASP A 502 -25.49 -13.13 -5.07
N ARG A 503 -24.23 -12.70 -5.23
CA ARG A 503 -23.11 -13.60 -5.55
C ARG A 503 -22.79 -14.58 -4.42
N MET A 504 -22.83 -14.14 -3.17
CA MET A 504 -22.61 -15.00 -1.99
C MET A 504 -23.69 -16.09 -1.90
N GLN A 505 -24.96 -15.75 -2.13
CA GLN A 505 -26.04 -16.72 -2.19
C GLN A 505 -25.80 -17.80 -3.29
N LYS A 506 -25.40 -17.37 -4.49
CA LYS A 506 -25.07 -18.29 -5.60
C LYS A 506 -23.86 -19.16 -5.27
N ALA A 507 -22.81 -18.59 -4.65
CA ALA A 507 -21.63 -19.33 -4.24
C ALA A 507 -21.99 -20.41 -3.20
N ILE A 508 -22.76 -20.08 -2.18
CA ILE A 508 -23.26 -21.04 -1.18
C ILE A 508 -24.03 -22.18 -1.87
N THR A 509 -24.93 -21.85 -2.80
CA THR A 509 -25.71 -22.84 -3.53
C THR A 509 -24.82 -23.81 -4.31
N SER A 510 -23.79 -23.29 -4.99
CA SER A 510 -22.83 -24.11 -5.74
C SER A 510 -21.95 -24.97 -4.83
N LEU A 511 -21.58 -24.45 -3.66
CA LEU A 511 -20.72 -25.14 -2.70
C LEU A 511 -21.45 -26.26 -1.96
N LYS A 512 -22.78 -26.22 -1.80
CA LYS A 512 -23.56 -27.29 -1.15
C LYS A 512 -23.38 -28.67 -1.80
N ASP A 513 -23.16 -28.71 -3.11
CA ASP A 513 -22.95 -29.95 -3.85
C ASP A 513 -21.51 -30.50 -3.71
N ILE A 514 -20.62 -29.76 -3.06
CA ILE A 514 -19.23 -30.14 -2.82
C ILE A 514 -19.12 -30.72 -1.40
N SER A 515 -18.68 -31.98 -1.30
CA SER A 515 -18.45 -32.61 0.03
C SER A 515 -17.39 -31.84 0.83
N GLU A 516 -17.59 -31.72 2.14
CA GLU A 516 -16.65 -31.07 3.08
C GLU A 516 -16.53 -29.54 2.94
N SER A 517 -17.42 -28.89 2.17
CA SER A 517 -17.42 -27.42 2.00
C SER A 517 -18.12 -26.64 3.13
N LYS A 518 -18.64 -27.31 4.14
CA LYS A 518 -19.46 -26.71 5.20
C LYS A 518 -18.78 -25.53 5.89
N ASN A 519 -17.51 -25.65 6.28
CA ASN A 519 -16.77 -24.57 6.93
C ASN A 519 -16.63 -23.33 6.04
N ILE A 520 -16.46 -23.52 4.72
CA ILE A 520 -16.39 -22.44 3.74
C ILE A 520 -17.74 -21.74 3.63
N ILE A 521 -18.83 -22.52 3.59
CA ILE A 521 -20.19 -21.98 3.55
C ILE A 521 -20.48 -21.15 4.80
N GLU A 522 -20.19 -21.67 6.00
CA GLU A 522 -20.38 -20.96 7.26
C GLU A 522 -19.64 -19.60 7.30
N LYS A 523 -18.41 -19.54 6.76
CA LYS A 523 -17.68 -18.28 6.67
C LYS A 523 -18.28 -17.29 5.67
N ILE A 524 -18.82 -17.76 4.54
CA ILE A 524 -19.54 -16.89 3.59
C ILE A 524 -20.84 -16.36 4.22
N GLU A 525 -21.53 -17.19 5.03
CA GLU A 525 -22.66 -16.73 5.85
C GLU A 525 -22.23 -15.61 6.82
N ASP A 526 -21.10 -15.79 7.51
CA ASP A 526 -20.58 -14.78 8.43
C ASP A 526 -20.27 -13.46 7.73
N ILE A 527 -19.64 -13.48 6.55
CA ILE A 527 -19.42 -12.28 5.71
C ILE A 527 -20.77 -11.63 5.37
N THR A 528 -21.74 -12.42 4.91
CA THR A 528 -23.09 -11.95 4.53
C THR A 528 -23.77 -11.23 5.70
N LEU A 529 -23.73 -11.85 6.87
CA LEU A 529 -24.36 -11.31 8.08
C LEU A 529 -23.63 -10.06 8.60
N ASP A 530 -22.31 -10.03 8.49
CA ASP A 530 -21.52 -8.89 8.92
C ASP A 530 -21.75 -7.65 8.02
N ILE A 531 -21.85 -7.82 6.70
CA ILE A 531 -22.20 -6.74 5.76
C ILE A 531 -23.49 -6.05 6.22
N CYS A 532 -24.53 -6.82 6.50
CA CYS A 532 -25.81 -6.26 6.94
C CYS A 532 -25.76 -5.70 8.36
N LYS A 533 -25.07 -6.39 9.29
CA LYS A 533 -24.97 -5.97 10.69
C LYS A 533 -24.27 -4.64 10.83
N SER A 534 -23.13 -4.48 10.17
CA SER A 534 -22.37 -3.21 10.18
C SER A 534 -23.23 -2.05 9.66
N ARG A 535 -24.06 -2.30 8.63
CA ARG A 535 -24.98 -1.30 8.09
C ARG A 535 -26.08 -0.91 9.08
N VAL A 536 -26.69 -1.90 9.76
CA VAL A 536 -27.74 -1.67 10.76
C VAL A 536 -27.17 -0.91 11.97
N ASP A 537 -25.99 -1.28 12.43
CA ASP A 537 -25.32 -0.62 13.55
C ASP A 537 -24.93 0.82 13.21
N ALA A 538 -24.34 1.04 12.03
CA ALA A 538 -23.99 2.37 11.55
C ALA A 538 -25.21 3.31 11.46
N ALA A 539 -26.32 2.83 10.91
CA ALA A 539 -27.58 3.58 10.85
C ALA A 539 -28.12 3.90 12.26
N THR A 540 -27.96 2.98 13.20
CA THR A 540 -28.40 3.13 14.60
C THR A 540 -27.63 4.24 15.30
N ILE A 541 -26.30 4.24 15.19
CA ILE A 541 -25.41 5.22 15.85
C ILE A 541 -25.72 6.65 15.41
N ILE A 542 -25.99 6.87 14.14
CA ILE A 542 -26.34 8.21 13.64
C ILE A 542 -27.82 8.59 13.84
N GLY A 543 -28.57 7.80 14.60
CA GLY A 543 -29.97 8.07 14.93
C GLY A 543 -30.95 7.83 13.79
N LYS A 544 -30.55 7.08 12.74
CA LYS A 544 -31.38 6.72 11.59
C LYS A 544 -31.87 5.26 11.68
N GLN A 545 -32.19 4.83 12.88
CA GLN A 545 -32.63 3.46 13.18
C GLN A 545 -33.97 3.12 12.53
N SER A 546 -34.06 1.95 11.93
CA SER A 546 -35.32 1.36 11.43
C SER A 546 -35.67 0.09 12.21
N PRO A 547 -36.81 0.06 12.92
CA PRO A 547 -37.30 -1.16 13.55
C PRO A 547 -37.56 -2.30 12.55
N ASN A 548 -37.91 -1.96 11.30
CA ASN A 548 -38.11 -2.96 10.24
C ASN A 548 -36.79 -3.55 9.80
N ALA A 549 -35.75 -2.74 9.57
CA ALA A 549 -34.44 -3.23 9.17
C ALA A 549 -33.85 -4.18 10.23
N GLU A 550 -33.94 -3.82 11.51
CA GLU A 550 -33.51 -4.71 12.60
C GLU A 550 -34.30 -6.04 12.62
N LYS A 551 -35.61 -5.97 12.38
CA LYS A 551 -36.46 -7.17 12.28
C LYS A 551 -36.04 -8.04 11.08
N TYR A 552 -35.87 -7.44 9.90
CA TYR A 552 -35.44 -8.14 8.69
C TYR A 552 -34.08 -8.80 8.90
N TYR A 553 -33.12 -8.09 9.50
CA TYR A 553 -31.81 -8.66 9.84
C TYR A 553 -31.92 -9.87 10.76
N LYS A 554 -32.69 -9.80 11.85
CA LYS A 554 -32.89 -10.92 12.80
C LYS A 554 -33.55 -12.13 12.13
N GLU A 555 -34.56 -11.90 11.30
CA GLU A 555 -35.25 -12.95 10.57
C GLU A 555 -34.33 -13.56 9.49
N GLY A 556 -33.66 -12.75 8.70
CA GLY A 556 -32.71 -13.18 7.68
C GLY A 556 -31.55 -13.99 8.27
N SER A 557 -30.96 -13.50 9.35
CA SER A 557 -29.89 -14.21 10.07
C SER A 557 -30.35 -15.59 10.56
N LYS A 558 -31.56 -15.68 11.13
CA LYS A 558 -32.14 -16.96 11.56
C LYS A 558 -32.31 -17.91 10.39
N LEU A 559 -32.89 -17.45 9.28
CA LEU A 559 -33.14 -18.28 8.10
C LEU A 559 -31.85 -18.78 7.45
N ILE A 560 -30.83 -17.92 7.32
CA ILE A 560 -29.50 -18.31 6.81
C ILE A 560 -28.92 -19.43 7.68
N ARG A 561 -28.93 -19.29 9.01
CA ARG A 561 -28.43 -20.32 9.94
C ARG A 561 -29.27 -21.61 9.95
N GLN A 562 -30.49 -21.59 9.40
CA GLN A 562 -31.34 -22.75 9.16
C GLN A 562 -31.19 -23.32 7.73
N GLU A 563 -30.25 -22.80 6.96
CA GLU A 563 -29.97 -23.14 5.55
C GLU A 563 -31.13 -22.82 4.58
N GLU A 564 -32.07 -21.94 4.98
CA GLU A 564 -33.16 -21.39 4.16
C GLU A 564 -32.64 -20.15 3.41
N TYR A 565 -31.64 -20.32 2.54
CA TYR A 565 -30.87 -19.23 1.97
C TYR A 565 -31.67 -18.24 1.13
N GLU A 566 -32.58 -18.72 0.24
CA GLU A 566 -33.36 -17.83 -0.63
C GLU A 566 -34.15 -16.81 0.21
N SER A 567 -34.90 -17.27 1.19
CA SER A 567 -35.70 -16.41 2.07
C SER A 567 -34.80 -15.58 3.01
N GLY A 568 -33.69 -16.17 3.47
CA GLY A 568 -32.74 -15.50 4.38
C GLY A 568 -32.06 -14.32 3.70
N PHE A 569 -31.52 -14.50 2.51
CA PHE A 569 -30.87 -13.43 1.73
C PHE A 569 -31.86 -12.33 1.35
N GLU A 570 -33.09 -12.66 0.97
CA GLU A 570 -34.14 -11.66 0.71
C GLU A 570 -34.38 -10.73 1.93
N GLN A 571 -34.37 -11.28 3.16
CA GLN A 571 -34.53 -10.45 4.36
C GLN A 571 -33.26 -9.61 4.64
N ILE A 572 -32.07 -10.16 4.43
CA ILE A 572 -30.79 -9.43 4.59
C ILE A 572 -30.71 -8.26 3.62
N GLU A 573 -31.06 -8.47 2.33
CA GLU A 573 -31.09 -7.39 1.32
C GLU A 573 -32.10 -6.28 1.68
N LYS A 574 -33.28 -6.64 2.19
CA LYS A 574 -34.27 -5.67 2.67
C LYS A 574 -33.73 -4.84 3.82
N ALA A 575 -33.09 -5.48 4.80
CA ALA A 575 -32.49 -4.79 5.95
C ALA A 575 -31.39 -3.83 5.51
N PHE A 576 -30.48 -4.30 4.66
CA PHE A 576 -29.37 -3.52 4.14
C PHE A 576 -29.87 -2.30 3.34
N THR A 577 -30.80 -2.53 2.39
CA THR A 577 -31.36 -1.46 1.55
C THR A 577 -32.09 -0.42 2.37
N GLU A 578 -32.91 -0.81 3.36
CA GLU A 578 -33.65 0.11 4.19
C GLU A 578 -32.70 1.01 5.01
N CYS A 579 -31.65 0.45 5.61
CA CYS A 579 -30.64 1.22 6.33
C CYS A 579 -29.88 2.18 5.40
N THR A 580 -29.47 1.74 4.21
CA THR A 580 -28.79 2.58 3.24
C THR A 580 -29.63 3.78 2.83
N MET A 581 -30.90 3.56 2.46
CA MET A 581 -31.83 4.65 2.12
C MET A 581 -32.01 5.66 3.24
N LEU A 582 -32.10 5.19 4.47
CA LEU A 582 -32.23 6.08 5.64
C LEU A 582 -30.95 6.91 5.89
N MET A 583 -29.78 6.31 5.73
CA MET A 583 -28.51 7.00 5.91
C MET A 583 -28.30 8.07 4.84
N GLU A 584 -28.66 7.79 3.61
CA GLU A 584 -28.63 8.73 2.49
C GLU A 584 -29.74 9.80 2.52
N GLY A 585 -30.60 9.79 3.53
CA GLY A 585 -31.68 10.78 3.67
C GLY A 585 -32.88 10.56 2.72
N GLN A 586 -32.98 9.38 2.13
CA GLN A 586 -34.11 9.00 1.27
C GLN A 586 -35.33 8.62 2.15
N THR A 587 -36.51 9.07 1.77
CA THR A 587 -37.76 8.69 2.44
C THR A 587 -38.18 7.29 1.99
N ILE A 588 -38.33 6.37 2.94
CA ILE A 588 -38.92 5.07 2.66
C ILE A 588 -40.41 5.31 2.40
N GLU A 589 -40.82 5.28 1.14
CA GLU A 589 -42.24 5.22 0.82
C GLU A 589 -42.82 3.95 1.45
N LYS A 590 -43.81 4.10 2.31
CA LYS A 590 -44.57 2.94 2.81
C LYS A 590 -44.99 2.11 1.58
N PRO A 591 -44.75 0.79 1.57
CA PRO A 591 -45.23 -0.04 0.46
C PRO A 591 -46.73 0.17 0.33
N CYS A 592 -47.14 0.86 -0.75
CA CYS A 592 -48.51 0.88 -1.14
C CYS A 592 -48.92 -0.58 -1.32
N THR A 593 -49.90 -1.02 -0.55
CA THR A 593 -50.60 -2.29 -0.82
C THR A 593 -51.16 -2.18 -2.22
N VAL A 594 -50.40 -2.65 -3.21
CA VAL A 594 -50.82 -2.70 -4.59
C VAL A 594 -51.86 -3.83 -4.68
N SER A 595 -53.12 -3.42 -4.64
CA SER A 595 -54.18 -4.25 -5.20
C SER A 595 -53.78 -4.61 -6.65
N LYS A 596 -53.78 -5.90 -6.96
CA LYS A 596 -53.56 -6.41 -8.31
C LYS A 596 -54.54 -5.74 -9.25
N GLU A 597 -54.10 -4.76 -10.02
CA GLU A 597 -54.81 -4.32 -11.24
C GLU A 597 -53.79 -3.91 -12.32
N ASN A 598 -53.81 -4.71 -13.34
CA ASN A 598 -53.55 -4.48 -14.77
C ASN A 598 -52.23 -3.84 -15.24
N ASP A 599 -51.50 -4.69 -15.94
CA ASP A 599 -50.59 -4.42 -17.05
C ASP A 599 -51.05 -3.26 -17.97
N GLY A 600 -50.48 -2.08 -17.81
CA GLY A 600 -50.73 -0.96 -18.73
C GLY A 600 -49.57 0.07 -18.75
N THR A 601 -48.74 0.13 -17.71
CA THR A 601 -47.81 1.24 -17.50
C THR A 601 -46.43 1.01 -18.14
N ASN A 602 -46.00 -0.22 -18.37
CA ASN A 602 -44.68 -0.50 -18.98
C ASN A 602 -44.59 -0.08 -20.46
N THR A 603 -45.73 -0.10 -21.19
CA THR A 603 -45.74 0.30 -22.60
C THR A 603 -45.55 1.80 -22.79
N LEU A 604 -46.02 2.63 -21.83
CA LEU A 604 -45.89 4.09 -21.91
C LEU A 604 -44.46 4.56 -21.59
N LEU A 605 -43.80 3.92 -20.63
CA LEU A 605 -42.41 4.24 -20.25
C LEU A 605 -41.43 3.86 -21.38
N ILE A 606 -41.62 2.71 -21.99
CA ILE A 606 -40.82 2.26 -23.15
C ILE A 606 -41.04 3.21 -24.34
N LEU A 607 -42.26 3.68 -24.57
CA LEU A 607 -42.56 4.64 -25.63
C LEU A 607 -41.88 5.99 -25.39
N MET A 608 -41.86 6.49 -24.15
CA MET A 608 -41.17 7.75 -23.80
C MET A 608 -39.67 7.65 -23.97
N VAL A 609 -39.04 6.54 -23.59
CA VAL A 609 -37.58 6.33 -23.80
C VAL A 609 -37.24 6.26 -25.29
N ILE A 610 -38.06 5.59 -26.09
CA ILE A 610 -37.88 5.52 -27.56
C ILE A 610 -38.01 6.92 -28.20
N ILE A 611 -39.01 7.70 -27.79
CA ILE A 611 -39.20 9.09 -28.30
C ILE A 611 -38.01 9.97 -27.89
N PHE A 612 -37.50 9.85 -26.67
CA PHE A 612 -36.33 10.62 -26.23
C PHE A 612 -35.07 10.27 -27.03
N VAL A 613 -34.81 9.00 -27.29
CA VAL A 613 -33.68 8.55 -28.13
C VAL A 613 -33.82 9.06 -29.57
N ILE A 614 -35.02 9.07 -30.13
CA ILE A 614 -35.26 9.61 -31.49
C ILE A 614 -34.99 11.13 -31.53
N ILE A 615 -35.44 11.89 -30.52
CA ILE A 615 -35.21 13.34 -30.44
C ILE A 615 -33.71 13.65 -30.35
N VAL A 616 -32.95 12.87 -29.54
CA VAL A 616 -31.51 13.03 -29.42
C VAL A 616 -30.79 12.70 -30.73
N LEU A 617 -31.20 11.64 -31.42
CA LEU A 617 -30.62 11.27 -32.72
C LEU A 617 -30.93 12.31 -33.82
N ILE A 618 -32.12 12.88 -33.82
CA ILE A 618 -32.51 13.97 -34.75
C ILE A 618 -31.68 15.22 -34.43
N GLY A 619 -31.50 15.58 -33.16
CA GLY A 619 -30.64 16.71 -32.72
C GLY A 619 -29.18 16.57 -33.15
N LEU A 620 -28.64 15.34 -33.09
CA LEU A 620 -27.27 15.05 -33.54
C LEU A 620 -27.13 15.07 -35.08
N PHE A 621 -28.21 14.72 -35.80
CA PHE A 621 -28.23 14.75 -37.26
C PHE A 621 -28.23 16.19 -37.82
N PHE A 622 -28.94 17.11 -37.15
CA PHE A 622 -28.97 18.53 -37.54
C PHE A 622 -27.72 19.31 -37.13
N LYS A 623 -26.97 18.88 -36.12
CA LYS A 623 -25.71 19.49 -35.68
C LYS A 623 -24.50 19.18 -36.61
N LYS A 624 -24.67 18.34 -37.62
CA LYS A 624 -23.63 17.94 -38.58
C LYS A 624 -23.76 18.62 -39.96
N LYS A 625 -24.58 19.68 -40.05
CA LYS A 625 -24.87 20.35 -41.31
C LYS A 625 -24.65 21.88 -41.27
N ASP A 626 -23.83 22.36 -40.33
CA ASP A 626 -23.27 23.71 -40.34
C ASP A 626 -21.74 23.66 -40.24
#